data_32137775dbb82fe62e9c2d4b74d5a025
#
_entry.id   32137775dbb82fe62e9c2d4b74d5a025
#
_cell.length_a   1.000
_cell.length_b   1.000
_cell.length_c   1.000
_cell.angle_alpha   90.00
_cell.angle_beta   90.00
_cell.angle_gamma   90.00
#
_symmetry.space_group_name_H-M   'P 1'
#
loop_
_entity.id
_entity.type
_entity.pdbx_description
1 polymer ?
#
loop_
_entity_poly.entity_id
_entity_poly.type
_entity_poly.pdbx_seq_one_letter_code
_entity_poly.pdbx_strand_id
1 'polypeptide(L)' 'MTETNNTRREHRSIYLNDINAVLPEGKRNYFSYVTYDDFSFLHISHIFAVNRSDVLKQVLALVADSLDEVYEISIQESKD' A
#
# COMPACT_ATOMS: atom_id res chain seq x y z
N MET A 1 -29.87 -8.32 -4.05
CA MET A 1 -29.30 -8.02 -4.03
C MET A 1 -28.55 -7.97 -4.43
N THR A 2 -28.25 -7.80 -4.40
CA THR A 2 -27.45 -7.67 -4.51
C THR A 2 -26.67 -7.46 -4.87
N GLU A 3 -26.32 -7.44 -4.93
CA GLU A 3 -25.49 -7.19 -5.06
C GLU A 3 -24.74 -6.70 -5.55
N THR A 4 -24.67 -6.57 -6.00
CA THR A 4 -23.92 -5.51 -6.42
C THR A 4 -22.61 -5.31 -5.87
N ASN A 5 -22.36 -5.72 -4.89
CA ASN A 5 -21.11 -5.56 -4.24
C ASN A 5 -19.98 -6.21 -4.91
N ASN A 6 -20.25 -6.98 -5.88
CA ASN A 6 -19.21 -7.78 -6.52
C ASN A 6 -18.22 -6.96 -7.28
N THR A 7 -18.56 -5.72 -7.62
CA THR A 7 -17.63 -4.90 -8.37
C THR A 7 -16.87 -3.94 -7.48
N ARG A 8 -17.12 -3.96 -6.19
CA ARG A 8 -16.43 -3.07 -5.28
C ARG A 8 -15.29 -3.78 -4.63
N ARG A 9 -14.15 -3.12 -4.54
CA ARG A 9 -13.06 -3.61 -3.73
C ARG A 9 -13.38 -3.36 -2.28
N GLU A 10 -12.89 -4.24 -1.44
CA GLU A 10 -13.01 -4.04 -0.02
C GLU A 10 -11.79 -3.33 0.50
N HIS A 11 -11.96 -2.61 1.58
CA HIS A 11 -10.81 -2.03 2.28
C HIS A 11 -9.97 -3.17 2.82
N ARG A 12 -8.66 -3.10 2.62
CA ARG A 12 -7.76 -4.16 3.04
C ARG A 12 -6.51 -3.58 3.67
N SER A 13 -5.88 -4.39 4.48
CA SER A 13 -4.58 -4.05 5.08
C SER A 13 -3.64 -5.21 4.88
N ILE A 14 -2.45 -4.92 4.42
CA ILE A 14 -1.44 -5.96 4.23
C ILE A 14 -0.11 -5.45 4.78
N TYR A 15 0.77 -6.40 5.06
CA TYR A 15 2.15 -6.10 5.43
C TYR A 15 3.03 -6.49 4.25
N LEU A 16 3.80 -5.55 3.74
CA LEU A 16 4.69 -5.86 2.63
C LEU A 16 5.84 -6.74 3.10
N ASN A 17 6.37 -6.45 4.26
CA ASN A 17 7.35 -7.30 4.92
C ASN A 17 6.70 -7.88 6.17
N ASP A 18 7.20 -9.03 6.61
CA ASP A 18 6.68 -9.70 7.79
C ASP A 18 6.68 -8.74 8.98
N ILE A 19 5.64 -8.81 9.81
CA ILE A 19 5.54 -7.92 10.96
C ILE A 19 6.70 -8.13 11.92
N ASN A 20 7.31 -9.30 11.91
CA ASN A 20 8.46 -9.60 12.77
C ASN A 20 9.80 -9.40 12.09
N ALA A 21 9.79 -8.93 10.83
CA ALA A 21 11.04 -8.72 10.11
C ALA A 21 11.81 -7.57 10.74
N VAL A 22 13.13 -7.71 10.78
CA VAL A 22 14.01 -6.67 11.31
C VAL A 22 14.24 -5.65 10.21
N LEU A 23 14.14 -4.38 10.56
CA LEU A 23 14.37 -3.29 9.62
C LEU A 23 15.84 -3.32 9.20
N PRO A 24 16.12 -3.45 7.89
CA PRO A 24 17.51 -3.49 7.43
C PRO A 24 18.21 -2.16 7.69
N GLU A 25 19.51 -2.25 7.90
CA GLU A 25 20.31 -1.06 8.09
C GLU A 25 20.24 -0.17 6.84
N GLY A 26 20.13 1.12 7.03
CA GLY A 26 20.06 2.06 5.92
C GLY A 26 18.67 2.24 5.35
N LYS A 27 17.68 1.52 5.89
CA LYS A 27 16.31 1.67 5.41
C LYS A 27 15.43 2.21 6.52
N ARG A 28 14.27 2.73 6.10
CA ARG A 28 13.27 3.24 7.01
C ARG A 28 11.99 2.49 6.78
N ASN A 29 11.12 2.54 7.76
CA ASN A 29 9.84 1.87 7.70
C ASN A 29 8.78 2.88 7.28
N TYR A 30 8.02 2.52 6.24
CA TYR A 30 6.97 3.40 5.71
C TYR A 30 5.65 2.66 5.68
N PHE A 31 4.58 3.42 5.52
CA PHE A 31 3.29 2.84 5.17
C PHE A 31 2.65 3.70 4.10
N SER A 32 1.69 3.11 3.41
CA SER A 32 1.06 3.74 2.27
C SER A 32 -0.42 3.41 2.24
N TYR A 33 -1.22 4.35 1.77
CA TYR A 33 -2.63 4.10 1.43
C TYR A 33 -2.77 4.27 -0.06
N VAL A 34 -3.33 3.25 -0.71
CA VAL A 34 -3.70 3.30 -2.11
C VAL A 34 -5.22 3.44 -2.15
N THR A 35 -5.71 4.55 -2.66
CA THR A 35 -7.14 4.79 -2.77
C THR A 35 -7.55 4.56 -4.20
N TYR A 36 -8.65 3.83 -4.39
CA TYR A 36 -9.14 3.49 -5.73
C TYR A 36 -10.33 4.37 -6.09
N ASP A 37 -10.71 4.32 -7.37
CA ASP A 37 -11.80 5.13 -7.89
C ASP A 37 -13.12 4.89 -7.19
N ASP A 38 -13.32 3.70 -6.65
CA ASP A 38 -14.56 3.38 -5.94
C ASP A 38 -14.46 3.73 -4.45
N PHE A 39 -13.43 4.48 -4.06
CA PHE A 39 -13.18 4.95 -2.71
C PHE A 39 -12.81 3.86 -1.71
N SER A 40 -12.58 2.64 -2.19
CA SER A 40 -11.96 1.64 -1.35
C SER A 40 -10.46 1.94 -1.25
N PHE A 41 -9.80 1.36 -0.26
CA PHE A 41 -8.37 1.59 -0.14
C PHE A 41 -7.64 0.33 0.32
N LEU A 42 -6.35 0.34 0.05
CA LEU A 42 -5.43 -0.70 0.48
C LEU A 42 -4.39 -0.03 1.37
N HIS A 43 -4.32 -0.47 2.62
CA HIS A 43 -3.33 0.02 3.57
C HIS A 43 -2.15 -0.95 3.55
N ILE A 44 -0.97 -0.45 3.24
CA ILE A 44 0.24 -1.25 3.13
C ILE A 44 1.20 -0.78 4.20
N SER A 45 1.59 -1.69 5.10
CA SER A 45 2.49 -1.38 6.20
C SER A 45 3.81 -2.12 6.02
N HIS A 46 4.79 -1.75 6.83
CA HIS A 46 6.09 -2.42 6.86
C HIS A 46 6.76 -2.40 5.49
N ILE A 47 6.81 -1.22 4.90
CA ILE A 47 7.48 -1.02 3.64
C ILE A 47 8.88 -0.51 3.96
N PHE A 48 9.88 -1.37 3.81
CA PHE A 48 11.26 -1.03 4.10
C PHE A 48 11.88 -0.43 2.84
N ALA A 49 12.33 0.80 2.94
CA ALA A 49 12.81 1.53 1.76
C ALA A 49 13.83 2.56 2.16
N VAL A 50 14.67 2.96 1.22
CA VAL A 50 15.70 3.95 1.49
C VAL A 50 15.14 5.36 1.44
N ASN A 51 14.06 5.59 0.69
CA ASN A 51 13.42 6.90 0.60
C ASN A 51 12.01 6.72 0.03
N ARG A 52 11.29 7.83 -0.10
CA ARG A 52 9.90 7.79 -0.57
C ARG A 52 9.79 7.29 -2.00
N SER A 53 10.76 7.61 -2.84
CA SER A 53 10.75 7.16 -4.22
C SER A 53 10.82 5.63 -4.30
N ASP A 54 11.61 5.03 -3.41
CA ASP A 54 11.70 3.58 -3.32
C ASP A 54 10.36 2.98 -2.88
N VAL A 55 9.70 3.63 -1.92
CA VAL A 55 8.38 3.19 -1.47
C VAL A 55 7.41 3.19 -2.64
N LEU A 56 7.41 4.27 -3.42
CA LEU A 56 6.49 4.37 -4.55
C LEU A 56 6.73 3.26 -5.55
N LYS A 57 7.98 2.93 -5.83
CA LYS A 57 8.29 1.83 -6.73
C LYS A 57 7.71 0.52 -6.22
N GLN A 58 7.86 0.25 -4.94
CA GLN A 58 7.37 -1.00 -4.36
C GLN A 58 5.85 -1.05 -4.39
N VAL A 59 5.19 0.06 -4.11
CA VAL A 59 3.74 0.12 -4.11
C VAL A 59 3.20 -0.03 -5.53
N LEU A 60 3.82 0.63 -6.51
CA LEU A 60 3.38 0.52 -7.89
C LEU A 60 3.51 -0.91 -8.40
N ALA A 61 4.58 -1.60 -8.02
CA ALA A 61 4.74 -2.99 -8.40
C ALA A 61 3.65 -3.86 -7.81
N LEU A 62 3.24 -3.55 -6.60
CA LEU A 62 2.23 -4.33 -5.91
C LEU A 62 0.85 -4.16 -6.54
N VAL A 63 0.52 -2.97 -7.00
CA VAL A 63 -0.81 -2.68 -7.53
C VAL A 63 -0.80 -2.57 -9.06
N ALA A 64 0.21 -3.12 -9.70
CA ALA A 64 0.38 -2.96 -11.15
C ALA A 64 -0.84 -3.42 -11.94
N ASP A 65 -1.50 -4.48 -11.48
CA ASP A 65 -2.65 -5.03 -12.19
C ASP A 65 -3.86 -4.11 -12.17
N SER A 66 -3.93 -3.20 -11.23
CA SER A 66 -5.09 -2.33 -11.07
C SER A 66 -4.70 -0.86 -11.09
N LEU A 67 -3.56 -0.56 -11.66
CA LEU A 67 -3.02 0.79 -11.60
C LEU A 67 -3.95 1.83 -12.25
N ASP A 68 -4.66 1.44 -13.29
CA ASP A 68 -5.56 2.35 -13.97
C ASP A 68 -6.80 2.69 -13.12
N GLU A 69 -6.99 2.00 -12.02
CA GLU A 69 -8.12 2.28 -11.11
C GLU A 69 -7.68 3.00 -9.86
N VAL A 70 -6.40 3.31 -9.75
CA VAL A 70 -5.87 4.00 -8.57
C VAL A 70 -6.16 5.49 -8.70
N TYR A 71 -6.75 6.03 -7.64
CA TYR A 71 -7.05 7.45 -7.58
C TYR A 71 -5.90 8.23 -6.94
N GLU A 72 -5.32 7.68 -5.88
CA GLU A 72 -4.31 8.39 -5.13
C GLU A 72 -3.45 7.40 -4.35
N ILE A 73 -2.17 7.73 -4.21
CA ILE A 73 -1.26 6.97 -3.36
C ILE A 73 -0.64 7.96 -2.37
N SER A 74 -0.78 7.68 -1.08
CA SER A 74 -0.11 8.46 -0.06
C SER A 74 1.00 7.63 0.55
N ILE A 75 2.07 8.27 0.97
CA ILE A 75 3.24 7.61 1.54
C ILE A 75 3.63 8.35 2.79
N GLN A 76 3.81 7.64 3.88
CA GLN A 76 4.22 8.23 5.13
C GLN A 76 5.24 7.36 5.82
N GLU A 77 6.18 8.00 6.48
CA GLU A 77 7.18 7.29 7.25
C GLU A 77 6.57 6.93 8.60
N SER A 78 6.77 5.68 9.00
CA SER A 78 6.32 5.23 10.30
C SER A 78 7.31 5.74 11.35
N LYS A 79 6.79 6.28 12.41
CA LYS A 79 7.63 6.96 13.39
C LYS A 79 7.79 6.19 14.66
N ASP A 80 7.66 4.95 14.67
CA ASP A 80 7.94 4.26 15.92
C ASP A 80 9.29 3.59 15.96
#